data_6a26677280a62aeaf2d52fc259588093
#
_entry.id   6a26677280a62aeaf2d52fc259588093
#
_cell.length_a   1.000
_cell.length_b   1.000
_cell.length_c   1.000
_cell.angle_alpha   90.00
_cell.angle_beta   90.00
_cell.angle_gamma   90.00
#
_symmetry.space_group_name_H-M   'P 1'
#
loop_
_entity.id
_entity.type
_entity.pdbx_description
1 polymer ?
#
loop_
_entity_poly.entity_id
_entity_poly.type
_entity_poly.pdbx_seq_one_letter_code
_entity_poly.pdbx_strand_id
1 'polypeptide(L)'
;PTTSMVAVAEGKVVGAILCGHDGRRGCLYHVCVQEAYRKHGIGQKLVGACVDALAAEHINKINLIAFKKNEVGNRFWQGLGWTFREDVNYYEYVTNEDNITTYNP
;
A
#
# COMPACT_ATOMS: atom_id res chain seq x y z
N PRO A 1 9.27 -10.95 -0.60
CA PRO A 1 10.08 -9.77 -0.36
C PRO A 1 10.09 -9.37 1.10
N THR A 2 11.22 -8.86 1.53
CA THR A 2 11.43 -8.49 2.93
C THR A 2 10.66 -7.25 3.35
N THR A 3 10.11 -6.50 2.39
CA THR A 3 9.38 -5.26 2.68
C THR A 3 7.88 -5.45 2.82
N SER A 4 7.36 -6.61 2.44
CA SER A 4 5.94 -6.90 2.65
C SER A 4 5.70 -7.36 4.08
N MET A 5 4.57 -6.99 4.67
CA MET A 5 4.28 -7.21 6.08
C MET A 5 2.90 -7.81 6.28
N VAL A 6 2.74 -8.54 7.38
CA VAL A 6 1.42 -9.01 7.81
C VAL A 6 1.21 -8.65 9.28
N ALA A 7 -0.04 -8.47 9.65
CA ALA A 7 -0.44 -8.28 11.02
C ALA A 7 -1.17 -9.53 11.49
N VAL A 8 -0.81 -10.02 12.66
CA VAL A 8 -1.39 -11.24 13.23
C VAL A 8 -2.04 -10.92 14.58
N ALA A 9 -3.26 -11.37 14.76
CA ALA A 9 -3.96 -11.27 16.06
C ALA A 9 -4.63 -12.61 16.35
N GLU A 10 -4.47 -13.08 17.56
CA GLU A 10 -5.07 -14.35 18.01
C GLU A 10 -4.76 -15.52 17.09
N GLY A 11 -3.52 -15.55 16.56
CA GLY A 11 -3.07 -16.59 15.65
C GLY A 11 -3.58 -16.50 14.23
N LYS A 12 -4.27 -15.41 13.88
CA LYS A 12 -4.82 -15.22 12.54
C LYS A 12 -4.21 -14.00 11.87
N VAL A 13 -4.03 -14.07 10.56
CA VAL A 13 -3.61 -12.90 9.77
C VAL A 13 -4.82 -11.97 9.66
N VAL A 14 -4.72 -10.77 10.21
CA VAL A 14 -5.80 -9.80 10.22
C VAL A 14 -5.53 -8.60 9.33
N GLY A 15 -4.32 -8.48 8.81
CA GLY A 15 -3.96 -7.43 7.87
C GLY A 15 -2.70 -7.78 7.11
N ALA A 16 -2.53 -7.16 5.96
CA ALA A 16 -1.36 -7.40 5.12
C ALA A 16 -1.12 -6.19 4.23
N ILE A 17 0.13 -6.02 3.85
CA ILE A 17 0.53 -5.00 2.89
C ILE A 17 1.60 -5.61 1.98
N LEU A 18 1.41 -5.46 0.68
CA LEU A 18 2.40 -5.86 -0.31
C LEU A 18 3.20 -4.63 -0.73
N CYS A 19 4.50 -4.76 -0.68
CA CYS A 19 5.40 -3.66 -0.97
C CYS A 19 6.57 -4.17 -1.78
N GLY A 20 7.00 -3.39 -2.77
CA GLY A 20 8.16 -3.69 -3.57
C GLY A 20 8.93 -2.43 -3.90
N HIS A 21 10.09 -2.58 -4.49
CA HIS A 21 10.86 -1.44 -4.98
C HIS A 21 11.76 -1.85 -6.14
N ASP A 22 12.23 -0.85 -6.88
CA ASP A 22 13.13 -1.04 -8.01
C ASP A 22 14.56 -0.58 -7.69
N GLY A 23 14.89 -0.42 -6.40
CA GLY A 23 16.17 0.11 -5.94
C GLY A 23 16.19 1.62 -5.77
N ARG A 24 15.17 2.32 -6.25
CA ARG A 24 15.09 3.78 -6.19
C ARG A 24 13.79 4.28 -5.57
N ARG A 25 12.68 3.62 -5.87
CA ARG A 25 11.35 4.02 -5.45
C ARG A 25 10.58 2.81 -4.98
N GLY A 26 9.92 2.95 -3.84
CA GLY A 26 9.03 1.92 -3.32
C GLY A 26 7.62 2.09 -3.85
N CYS A 27 6.87 1.01 -3.84
CA CYS A 27 5.46 1.03 -4.24
C CYS A 27 4.66 0.11 -3.32
N LEU A 28 3.54 0.61 -2.82
CA LEU A 28 2.60 -0.19 -2.05
C LEU A 28 1.49 -0.67 -2.99
N TYR A 29 1.22 -1.97 -2.98
CA TYR A 29 0.27 -2.57 -3.92
C TYR A 29 -1.08 -2.89 -3.27
N HIS A 30 -1.05 -3.51 -2.11
CA HIS A 30 -2.27 -3.90 -1.42
C HIS A 30 -2.12 -3.59 0.05
N VAL A 31 -3.07 -2.86 0.60
CA VAL A 31 -3.17 -2.64 2.03
C VAL A 31 -4.54 -3.16 2.43
N CYS A 32 -4.57 -4.20 3.24
CA CYS A 32 -5.80 -4.87 3.59
C CYS A 32 -5.83 -5.15 5.08
N VAL A 33 -6.94 -4.81 5.73
CA VAL A 33 -7.17 -5.12 7.14
C VAL A 33 -8.57 -5.71 7.23
N GLN A 34 -8.72 -6.83 7.93
CA GLN A 34 -10.04 -7.43 8.12
C GLN A 34 -10.97 -6.43 8.83
N GLU A 35 -12.21 -6.42 8.40
CA GLU A 35 -13.19 -5.42 8.85
C GLU A 35 -13.30 -5.37 10.37
N ALA A 36 -13.30 -6.53 11.04
CA ALA A 36 -13.42 -6.62 12.49
C ALA A 36 -12.24 -5.96 13.23
N TYR A 37 -11.13 -5.74 12.53
CA TYR A 37 -9.91 -5.19 13.13
C TYR A 37 -9.59 -3.79 12.64
N ARG A 38 -10.46 -3.19 11.84
CA ARG A 38 -10.28 -1.82 11.37
C ARG A 38 -10.46 -0.84 12.53
N LYS A 39 -9.91 0.36 12.38
CA LYS A 39 -9.95 1.44 13.37
C LYS A 39 -9.16 1.14 14.64
N HIS A 40 -8.25 0.15 14.58
CA HIS A 40 -7.35 -0.17 15.70
C HIS A 40 -5.90 0.23 15.37
N GLY A 41 -5.69 1.00 14.31
CA GLY A 41 -4.36 1.44 13.93
C GLY A 41 -3.51 0.40 13.23
N ILE A 42 -4.07 -0.75 12.85
CA ILE A 42 -3.30 -1.84 12.23
C ILE A 42 -2.78 -1.42 10.85
N GLY A 43 -3.63 -0.79 10.04
CA GLY A 43 -3.21 -0.31 8.73
C GLY A 43 -2.07 0.68 8.83
N GLN A 44 -2.15 1.61 9.76
CA GLN A 44 -1.10 2.60 9.99
C GLN A 44 0.21 1.94 10.42
N LYS A 45 0.13 0.94 11.30
CA LYS A 45 1.31 0.19 11.74
C LYS A 45 1.96 -0.58 10.61
N LEU A 46 1.15 -1.20 9.75
CA LEU A 46 1.64 -1.92 8.58
C LEU A 46 2.37 -0.99 7.62
N VAL A 47 1.78 0.16 7.33
CA VAL A 47 2.40 1.16 6.47
C VAL A 47 3.72 1.63 7.08
N GLY A 48 3.71 1.94 8.38
CA GLY A 48 4.92 2.37 9.08
C GLY A 48 6.04 1.35 9.02
N ALA A 49 5.71 0.07 9.20
CA ALA A 49 6.70 -1.00 9.12
C ALA A 49 7.29 -1.11 7.72
N CYS A 50 6.47 -0.96 6.67
CA CYS A 50 6.97 -0.98 5.30
C CYS A 50 7.86 0.23 5.00
N VAL A 51 7.47 1.40 5.45
CA VAL A 51 8.27 2.62 5.28
C VAL A 51 9.63 2.44 5.94
N ASP A 52 9.65 1.91 7.16
CA ASP A 52 10.90 1.68 7.88
C ASP A 52 11.78 0.63 7.18
N ALA A 53 11.18 -0.44 6.68
CA ALA A 53 11.93 -1.47 5.95
C ALA A 53 12.54 -0.92 4.66
N LEU A 54 11.80 -0.07 3.95
CA LEU A 54 12.29 0.57 2.74
C LEU A 54 13.40 1.57 3.07
N ALA A 55 13.25 2.33 4.15
CA ALA A 55 14.28 3.26 4.59
C ALA A 55 15.58 2.54 4.93
N ALA A 56 15.50 1.35 5.50
CA ALA A 56 16.68 0.53 5.78
C ALA A 56 17.40 0.11 4.49
N GLU A 57 16.71 0.08 3.37
CA GLU A 57 17.29 -0.19 2.06
C GLU A 57 17.56 1.09 1.27
N HIS A 58 17.52 2.25 1.95
CA HIS A 58 17.77 3.57 1.36
C HIS A 58 16.71 4.00 0.35
N ILE A 59 15.49 3.50 0.49
CA ILE A 59 14.36 3.88 -0.36
C ILE A 59 13.53 4.90 0.41
N ASN A 60 13.58 6.16 -0.01
CA ASN A 60 12.93 7.25 0.72
C ASN A 60 11.71 7.83 0.02
N LYS A 61 11.43 7.38 -1.20
CA LYS A 61 10.27 7.83 -1.94
C LYS A 61 9.38 6.63 -2.25
N ILE A 62 8.13 6.72 -1.83
CA ILE A 62 7.18 5.61 -1.92
C ILE A 62 5.90 6.14 -2.56
N ASN A 63 5.34 5.38 -3.49
CA ASN A 63 4.09 5.75 -4.13
C ASN A 63 3.07 4.61 -4.04
N LEU A 64 1.83 4.95 -4.31
CA LEU A 64 0.76 3.96 -4.41
C LEU A 64 -0.30 4.51 -5.36
N ILE A 65 -1.15 3.60 -5.83
CA ILE A 65 -2.29 3.95 -6.65
C ILE A 65 -3.55 3.54 -5.89
N ALA A 66 -4.48 4.47 -5.77
CA ALA A 66 -5.79 4.21 -5.19
C ALA A 66 -6.85 4.69 -6.16
N PHE A 67 -7.91 3.89 -6.32
CA PHE A 67 -9.02 4.32 -7.18
C PHE A 67 -9.73 5.52 -6.56
N LYS A 68 -10.18 6.44 -7.40
CA LYS A 68 -10.92 7.62 -6.92
C LYS A 68 -12.17 7.25 -6.15
N LYS A 69 -12.80 6.14 -6.53
CA LYS A 69 -14.02 5.66 -5.87
C LYS A 69 -13.79 5.17 -4.44
N ASN A 70 -12.55 4.88 -4.10
CA ASN A 70 -12.22 4.38 -2.76
C ASN A 70 -12.06 5.57 -1.81
N GLU A 71 -13.17 6.15 -1.39
CA GLU A 71 -13.15 7.33 -0.53
C GLU A 71 -12.50 7.06 0.82
N VAL A 72 -12.76 5.89 1.40
CA VAL A 72 -12.20 5.50 2.69
C VAL A 72 -10.68 5.36 2.58
N GLY A 73 -10.21 4.68 1.54
CA GLY A 73 -8.77 4.52 1.32
C GLY A 73 -8.08 5.85 1.08
N ASN A 74 -8.67 6.70 0.26
CA ASN A 74 -8.07 8.01 -0.02
C ASN A 74 -7.98 8.87 1.24
N ARG A 75 -9.00 8.84 2.10
CA ARG A 75 -8.94 9.56 3.38
C ARG A 75 -7.88 8.98 4.30
N PHE A 76 -7.70 7.66 4.29
CA PHE A 76 -6.66 7.01 5.06
C PHE A 76 -5.27 7.54 4.70
N TRP A 77 -4.95 7.58 3.39
CA TRP A 77 -3.64 8.05 2.93
C TRP A 77 -3.42 9.51 3.22
N GLN A 78 -4.42 10.34 2.98
CA GLN A 78 -4.32 11.77 3.26
C GLN A 78 -4.18 12.02 4.77
N GLY A 79 -4.87 11.24 5.58
CA GLY A 79 -4.77 11.34 7.03
C GLY A 79 -3.39 10.98 7.56
N LEU A 80 -2.65 10.12 6.85
CA LEU A 80 -1.28 9.78 7.22
C LEU A 80 -0.25 10.78 6.71
N GLY A 81 -0.69 11.81 5.97
CA GLY A 81 0.22 12.82 5.45
C GLY A 81 0.78 12.51 4.08
N TRP A 82 0.25 11.53 3.39
CA TRP A 82 0.67 11.24 2.01
C TRP A 82 0.12 12.30 1.07
N THR A 83 0.94 12.71 0.11
CA THR A 83 0.60 13.78 -0.82
C THR A 83 -0.14 13.24 -2.03
N PHE A 84 -1.33 13.79 -2.28
CA PHE A 84 -2.06 13.52 -3.51
C PHE A 84 -1.43 14.32 -4.64
N ARG A 85 -1.00 13.63 -5.71
CA ARG A 85 -0.31 14.26 -6.82
C ARG A 85 -1.29 14.52 -7.96
N GLU A 86 -1.55 15.79 -8.22
CA GLU A 86 -2.39 16.21 -9.35
C GLU A 86 -1.58 16.58 -10.58
N ASP A 87 -0.27 16.67 -10.42
CA ASP A 87 0.64 17.14 -11.45
C ASP A 87 1.20 16.02 -12.33
N VAL A 88 0.72 14.78 -12.14
CA VAL A 88 1.18 13.64 -12.92
C VAL A 88 0.01 12.97 -13.60
N ASN A 89 0.28 12.37 -14.76
CA ASN A 89 -0.67 11.53 -15.46
C ASN A 89 -0.21 10.08 -15.35
N TYR A 90 -1.15 9.19 -15.20
CA TYR A 90 -0.86 7.76 -15.16
C TYR A 90 -1.15 7.16 -16.54
N TYR A 91 -0.19 6.43 -17.07
CA TYR A 91 -0.34 5.73 -18.34
C TYR A 91 -0.20 4.25 -18.13
N GLU A 92 -1.00 3.49 -18.86
CA GLU A 92 -0.99 2.04 -18.76
C GLU A 92 -1.08 1.46 -20.17
N TYR A 93 -0.34 0.40 -20.43
CA TYR A 93 -0.42 -0.32 -21.67
C TYR A 93 -0.58 -1.80 -21.35
N VAL A 94 -1.67 -2.39 -21.80
CA VAL A 94 -1.97 -3.80 -21.53
C VAL A 94 -1.67 -4.58 -22.80
N THR A 95 -0.67 -5.45 -22.74
CA THR A 95 -0.25 -6.25 -23.91
C THR A 95 -0.98 -7.58 -23.97
N ASN A 96 -1.54 -8.04 -22.85
CA ASN A 96 -2.15 -9.36 -22.75
C ASN A 96 -3.15 -9.34 -21.60
N GLU A 97 -4.40 -9.68 -21.90
CA GLU A 97 -5.46 -9.67 -20.89
C GLU A 97 -5.32 -10.77 -19.84
N ASP A 98 -4.55 -11.82 -20.13
CA ASP A 98 -4.35 -12.92 -19.19
C ASP A 98 -3.63 -12.48 -17.92
N ASN A 99 -2.93 -11.36 -17.97
CA ASN A 99 -2.16 -10.85 -16.84
C ASN A 99 -2.78 -9.61 -16.21
N ILE A 100 -4.04 -9.35 -16.50
CA ILE A 100 -4.72 -8.21 -15.88
C ILE A 100 -4.93 -8.51 -14.40
N THR A 101 -4.38 -7.64 -13.56
CA THR A 101 -4.55 -7.72 -12.12
C THR A 101 -5.65 -6.76 -11.71
N THR A 102 -6.63 -7.27 -11.00
CA THR A 102 -7.67 -6.42 -10.44
C THR A 102 -7.13 -5.78 -9.16
N TYR A 103 -7.10 -4.46 -9.13
CA TYR A 103 -6.70 -3.75 -7.93
C TYR A 103 -7.86 -3.71 -6.95
N ASN A 104 -7.62 -4.17 -5.74
CA ASN A 104 -8.58 -4.04 -4.65
C ASN A 104 -8.15 -2.85 -3.81
N PRO A 105 -8.88 -1.74 -3.92
CA PRO A 105 -8.56 -0.53 -3.20
C PRO A 105 -8.74 -0.64 -1.70
#